data_cf759e75ee69263bf432c608dca7c834
#
_entry.id   cf759e75ee69263bf432c608dca7c834
#
_cell.length_a   1.000
_cell.length_b   1.000
_cell.length_c   1.000
_cell.angle_alpha   90.00
_cell.angle_beta   90.00
_cell.angle_gamma   90.00
#
_symmetry.space_group_name_H-M   'P 1'
#
loop_
_entity.id
_entity.type
_entity.pdbx_description
1 polymer ?
#
loop_
_entity_poly.entity_id
_entity_poly.type
_entity_poly.pdbx_seq_one_letter_code
_entity_poly.pdbx_strand_id
1 'polypeptide(L)'
;MGQNFTRHIFYFKHYFLEFFDEQTEEVQKKFNWTLELIATIDHVPKKYFQHMTGTVGLYEIRVEVGSNIFRAFAFFDEGQLIIVANAFQKKTQKTPKSEIELAKKIKKEYFNEKDKK
;
A
#
# COMPACT_ATOMS: atom_id res chain seq x y z
N MET A 1 -9.06 -6.89 25.51
CA MET A 1 -9.36 -7.71 24.36
C MET A 1 -8.60 -7.19 23.14
N GLY A 2 -7.95 -8.07 22.44
CA GLY A 2 -7.25 -7.69 21.22
C GLY A 2 -8.21 -7.45 20.07
N GLN A 3 -7.75 -6.69 19.08
CA GLN A 3 -8.48 -6.54 17.83
C GLN A 3 -8.33 -7.80 17.00
N ASN A 4 -9.40 -8.16 16.28
CA ASN A 4 -9.33 -9.23 15.29
C ASN A 4 -8.88 -8.62 13.98
N PHE A 5 -7.77 -9.13 13.44
CA PHE A 5 -7.26 -8.64 12.17
C PHE A 5 -7.77 -9.50 11.04
N THR A 6 -8.48 -8.88 10.10
CA THR A 6 -8.96 -9.56 8.89
C THR A 6 -7.81 -9.76 7.92
N ARG A 7 -6.86 -8.82 7.89
CA ARG A 7 -5.67 -8.87 7.03
C ARG A 7 -4.45 -8.49 7.82
N HIS A 8 -3.30 -9.00 7.40
CA HIS A 8 -2.02 -8.67 8.00
C HIS A 8 -1.23 -7.84 7.02
N ILE A 9 -0.48 -6.86 7.53
CA ILE A 9 0.26 -5.93 6.69
C ILE A 9 1.75 -6.05 6.97
N PHE A 10 2.54 -6.21 5.90
CA PHE A 10 3.98 -6.34 5.96
C PHE A 10 4.63 -5.31 5.04
N TYR A 11 5.62 -4.58 5.54
CA TYR A 11 6.36 -3.58 4.75
C TYR A 11 7.62 -4.22 4.21
N PHE A 12 7.70 -4.39 2.91
CA PHE A 12 8.85 -5.05 2.30
C PHE A 12 10.01 -4.08 2.15
N LYS A 13 11.13 -4.39 2.78
CA LYS A 13 12.34 -3.54 2.79
C LYS A 13 11.99 -2.13 3.25
N HIS A 14 12.61 -1.10 2.66
CA HIS A 14 12.39 0.28 3.11
C HIS A 14 11.61 1.13 2.12
N TYR A 15 11.03 0.55 1.10
CA TYR A 15 10.37 1.35 0.06
C TYR A 15 9.27 2.25 0.63
N PHE A 16 8.36 1.67 1.39
CA PHE A 16 7.28 2.45 1.99
C PHE A 16 7.78 3.28 3.17
N LEU A 17 8.60 2.68 4.02
CA LEU A 17 9.03 3.33 5.27
C LEU A 17 9.86 4.58 5.03
N GLU A 18 10.71 4.58 3.99
CA GLU A 18 11.47 5.78 3.64
C GLU A 18 10.54 6.91 3.23
N PHE A 19 9.55 6.61 2.40
CA PHE A 19 8.54 7.60 2.03
C PHE A 19 7.79 8.10 3.26
N PHE A 20 7.34 7.17 4.10
CA PHE A 20 6.55 7.47 5.30
C PHE A 20 7.32 8.39 6.25
N ASP A 21 8.58 8.10 6.47
CA ASP A 21 9.41 8.87 7.42
C ASP A 21 9.61 10.32 6.98
N GLU A 22 9.49 10.59 5.69
CA GLU A 22 9.65 11.94 5.15
C GLU A 22 8.35 12.77 5.20
N GLN A 23 7.25 12.15 5.60
CA GLN A 23 5.96 12.82 5.59
C GLN A 23 5.70 13.59 6.90
N THR A 24 4.77 14.54 6.82
CA THR A 24 4.34 15.26 8.02
C THR A 24 3.62 14.31 8.97
N GLU A 25 3.55 14.70 10.24
CA GLU A 25 2.85 13.92 11.25
C GLU A 25 1.39 13.66 10.85
N GLU A 26 0.74 14.66 10.27
CA GLU A 26 -0.65 14.54 9.83
C GLU A 26 -0.82 13.46 8.77
N VAL A 27 0.08 13.43 7.79
CA VAL A 27 0.06 12.43 6.73
C VAL A 27 0.34 11.04 7.30
N GLN A 28 1.33 10.94 8.20
CA GLN A 28 1.67 9.68 8.84
C GLN A 28 0.50 9.12 9.63
N LYS A 29 -0.20 9.96 10.38
CA LYS A 29 -1.37 9.53 11.15
C LYS A 29 -2.48 9.02 10.23
N LYS A 30 -2.68 9.68 9.11
CA LYS A 30 -3.72 9.26 8.16
C LYS A 30 -3.36 7.94 7.49
N PHE A 31 -2.08 7.73 7.16
CA PHE A 31 -1.64 6.43 6.65
C PHE A 31 -1.88 5.32 7.67
N ASN A 32 -1.48 5.57 8.92
CA ASN A 32 -1.67 4.58 9.98
C ASN A 32 -3.15 4.25 10.18
N TRP A 33 -4.00 5.27 10.16
CA TRP A 33 -5.44 5.08 10.28
C TRP A 33 -5.98 4.23 9.12
N THR A 34 -5.57 4.55 7.91
CA THR A 34 -6.04 3.84 6.71
C THR A 34 -5.58 2.38 6.71
N LEU A 35 -4.31 2.16 7.07
CA LEU A 35 -3.75 0.81 7.13
C LEU A 35 -4.45 -0.03 8.21
N GLU A 36 -4.75 0.58 9.36
CA GLU A 36 -5.49 -0.12 10.40
C GLU A 36 -6.90 -0.47 9.94
N LEU A 37 -7.55 0.44 9.22
CA LEU A 37 -8.86 0.18 8.65
C LEU A 37 -8.82 -1.03 7.72
N ILE A 38 -7.83 -1.07 6.82
CA ILE A 38 -7.65 -2.18 5.87
C ILE A 38 -7.41 -3.49 6.62
N ALA A 39 -6.68 -3.44 7.72
CA ALA A 39 -6.36 -4.64 8.49
C ALA A 39 -7.56 -5.18 9.27
N THR A 40 -8.50 -4.33 9.67
CA THR A 40 -9.51 -4.72 10.66
C THR A 40 -10.93 -4.88 10.13
N ILE A 41 -11.33 -4.17 9.08
CA ILE A 41 -12.71 -4.29 8.59
C ILE A 41 -12.82 -5.24 7.40
N ASP A 42 -13.96 -5.94 7.29
CA ASP A 42 -14.16 -6.95 6.24
C ASP A 42 -14.24 -6.33 4.85
N HIS A 43 -15.07 -5.31 4.69
CA HIS A 43 -15.30 -4.67 3.39
C HIS A 43 -14.76 -3.26 3.40
N VAL A 44 -13.56 -3.08 2.84
CA VAL A 44 -12.92 -1.78 2.79
C VAL A 44 -13.47 -0.98 1.62
N PRO A 45 -13.96 0.25 1.84
CA PRO A 45 -14.42 1.07 0.72
C PRO A 45 -13.31 1.29 -0.31
N LYS A 46 -13.72 1.31 -1.57
CA LYS A 46 -12.78 1.45 -2.69
C LYS A 46 -11.96 2.73 -2.63
N LYS A 47 -12.48 3.77 -1.99
CA LYS A 47 -11.73 5.02 -1.87
C LYS A 47 -10.47 4.88 -1.01
N TYR A 48 -10.38 3.81 -0.24
CA TYR A 48 -9.19 3.56 0.58
C TYR A 48 -8.31 2.44 0.03
N PHE A 49 -8.93 1.44 -0.61
CA PHE A 49 -8.19 0.25 -1.03
C PHE A 49 -8.90 -0.42 -2.19
N GLN A 50 -8.24 -0.54 -3.34
CA GLN A 50 -8.87 -1.16 -4.50
C GLN A 50 -7.84 -1.75 -5.44
N HIS A 51 -8.24 -2.77 -6.19
CA HIS A 51 -7.41 -3.35 -7.24
C HIS A 51 -7.21 -2.35 -8.37
N MET A 52 -5.99 -2.28 -8.87
CA MET A 52 -5.66 -1.39 -9.99
C MET A 52 -6.01 -2.05 -11.32
N THR A 53 -6.90 -1.41 -12.06
CA THR A 53 -7.28 -1.87 -13.39
C THR A 53 -6.05 -1.96 -14.30
N GLY A 54 -5.96 -3.05 -15.05
CA GLY A 54 -4.85 -3.24 -15.99
C GLY A 54 -3.59 -3.82 -15.39
N THR A 55 -3.62 -4.18 -14.09
CA THR A 55 -2.48 -4.81 -13.45
C THR A 55 -2.86 -6.20 -12.96
N VAL A 56 -1.84 -7.03 -12.77
CA VAL A 56 -2.04 -8.37 -12.21
C VAL A 56 -1.75 -8.30 -10.71
N GLY A 57 -2.81 -8.20 -9.92
CA GLY A 57 -2.71 -8.29 -8.47
C GLY A 57 -2.09 -7.11 -7.76
N LEU A 58 -2.02 -5.93 -8.39
CA LEU A 58 -1.60 -4.73 -7.68
C LEU A 58 -2.83 -4.01 -7.13
N TYR A 59 -2.72 -3.57 -5.90
CA TYR A 59 -3.75 -2.81 -5.21
C TYR A 59 -3.22 -1.44 -4.86
N GLU A 60 -4.14 -0.52 -4.70
CA GLU A 60 -3.82 0.87 -4.37
C GLU A 60 -4.43 1.22 -3.03
N ILE A 61 -3.59 1.74 -2.14
CA ILE A 61 -4.02 2.31 -0.86
C ILE A 61 -4.02 3.82 -1.06
N ARG A 62 -5.17 4.45 -0.86
CA ARG A 62 -5.31 5.89 -1.08
C ARG A 62 -5.46 6.62 0.25
N VAL A 63 -4.65 7.67 0.43
CA VAL A 63 -4.70 8.52 1.62
C VAL A 63 -4.85 9.96 1.16
N GLU A 64 -5.82 10.65 1.72
CA GLU A 64 -6.10 12.05 1.38
C GLU A 64 -6.00 12.91 2.63
N VAL A 65 -5.19 13.97 2.55
CA VAL A 65 -5.03 14.92 3.66
C VAL A 65 -5.16 16.31 3.06
N GLY A 66 -6.24 17.02 3.44
CA GLY A 66 -6.56 18.27 2.81
C GLY A 66 -6.80 18.07 1.32
N SER A 67 -6.07 18.82 0.50
CA SER A 67 -6.17 18.68 -0.95
C SER A 67 -5.09 17.77 -1.53
N ASN A 68 -4.24 17.19 -0.67
CA ASN A 68 -3.14 16.33 -1.12
C ASN A 68 -3.55 14.87 -1.12
N ILE A 69 -3.17 14.16 -2.17
CA ILE A 69 -3.46 12.73 -2.33
C ILE A 69 -2.17 11.95 -2.35
N PHE A 70 -2.12 10.92 -1.53
CA PHE A 70 -0.98 10.01 -1.43
C PHE A 70 -1.46 8.61 -1.78
N ARG A 71 -0.59 7.83 -2.41
CA ARG A 71 -0.93 6.47 -2.78
C ARG A 71 0.22 5.54 -2.42
N ALA A 72 -0.15 4.34 -1.98
CA ALA A 72 0.81 3.27 -1.77
C ALA A 72 0.33 2.07 -2.56
N PHE A 73 1.27 1.36 -3.18
CA PHE A 73 0.92 0.14 -3.90
C PHE A 73 1.16 -1.07 -3.00
N ALA A 74 0.34 -2.07 -3.20
CA ALA A 74 0.39 -3.28 -2.38
C ALA A 74 -0.05 -4.47 -3.20
N PHE A 75 0.23 -5.66 -2.68
CA PHE A 75 -0.22 -6.91 -3.30
C PHE A 75 -0.41 -7.95 -2.20
N PHE A 76 -1.21 -8.96 -2.51
CA PHE A 76 -1.42 -10.05 -1.55
C PHE A 76 -0.39 -11.15 -1.75
N ASP A 77 0.10 -11.70 -0.64
CA ASP A 77 0.77 -12.97 -0.61
C ASP A 77 -0.27 -13.98 -0.14
N GLU A 78 0.13 -15.05 0.47
CA GLU A 78 -0.82 -16.09 0.88
C GLU A 78 -1.95 -15.54 1.74
N GLY A 79 -3.18 -15.99 1.45
CA GLY A 79 -4.36 -15.64 2.23
C GLY A 79 -4.59 -14.13 2.28
N GLN A 80 -4.61 -13.58 3.48
CA GLN A 80 -4.91 -12.18 3.71
C GLN A 80 -3.67 -11.35 4.07
N LEU A 81 -2.48 -11.81 3.69
CA LEU A 81 -1.25 -11.05 3.92
C LEU A 81 -1.04 -10.03 2.82
N ILE A 82 -1.01 -8.76 3.20
CA ILE A 82 -0.77 -7.64 2.28
C ILE A 82 0.69 -7.21 2.40
N ILE A 83 1.36 -7.14 1.26
CA ILE A 83 2.74 -6.64 1.18
C ILE A 83 2.67 -5.23 0.63
N VAL A 84 3.14 -4.26 1.40
CA VAL A 84 3.17 -2.86 0.96
C VAL A 84 4.48 -2.59 0.23
N ALA A 85 4.36 -2.06 -0.97
CA ALA A 85 5.50 -1.77 -1.84
C ALA A 85 5.88 -0.29 -1.72
N ASN A 86 5.84 0.45 -2.83
CA ASN A 86 6.23 1.86 -2.84
C ASN A 86 5.05 2.79 -2.64
N ALA A 87 5.35 4.01 -2.24
CA ALA A 87 4.34 5.05 -2.04
C ALA A 87 4.84 6.36 -2.65
N PHE A 88 3.90 7.23 -2.95
CA PHE A 88 4.22 8.52 -3.55
C PHE A 88 3.06 9.51 -3.34
N GLN A 89 3.36 10.80 -3.50
CA GLN A 89 2.32 11.83 -3.51
C GLN A 89 1.83 12.02 -4.94
N LYS A 90 0.52 11.90 -5.13
CA LYS A 90 -0.06 12.06 -6.44
C LYS A 90 -0.20 13.54 -6.76
N LYS A 91 0.47 14.00 -7.81
CA LYS A 91 0.46 15.41 -8.22
C LYS A 91 -0.24 15.65 -9.54
N THR A 92 -0.69 14.58 -10.22
CA THR A 92 -1.39 14.69 -11.51
C THR A 92 -2.62 13.80 -11.51
N GLN A 93 -3.47 13.97 -12.51
CA GLN A 93 -4.69 13.16 -12.65
C GLN A 93 -4.38 11.67 -12.81
N LYS A 94 -3.34 11.36 -13.55
CA LYS A 94 -2.95 9.98 -13.81
C LYS A 94 -1.88 9.53 -12.84
N THR A 95 -1.95 8.25 -12.45
CA THR A 95 -0.88 7.63 -11.68
C THR A 95 0.36 7.54 -12.57
N PRO A 96 1.53 8.03 -12.09
CA PRO A 96 2.74 7.96 -12.89
C PRO A 96 3.11 6.54 -13.25
N LYS A 97 3.40 6.32 -14.53
CA LYS A 97 3.76 5.01 -15.04
C LYS A 97 4.98 4.44 -14.34
N SER A 98 5.93 5.32 -14.01
CA SER A 98 7.15 4.92 -13.31
C SER A 98 6.88 4.30 -11.95
N GLU A 99 5.87 4.81 -11.24
CA GLU A 99 5.51 4.27 -9.92
C GLU A 99 4.87 2.90 -10.04
N ILE A 100 4.05 2.70 -11.08
CA ILE A 100 3.45 1.40 -11.35
C ILE A 100 4.52 0.38 -11.72
N GLU A 101 5.46 0.77 -12.57
CA GLU A 101 6.56 -0.13 -12.96
C GLU A 101 7.44 -0.48 -11.78
N LEU A 102 7.69 0.49 -10.88
CA LEU A 102 8.43 0.21 -9.67
C LEU A 102 7.69 -0.79 -8.79
N ALA A 103 6.38 -0.63 -8.65
CA ALA A 103 5.57 -1.55 -7.84
C ALA A 103 5.64 -2.98 -8.40
N LYS A 104 5.60 -3.12 -9.72
CA LYS A 104 5.71 -4.43 -10.38
C LYS A 104 7.08 -5.06 -10.11
N LYS A 105 8.12 -4.24 -10.16
CA LYS A 105 9.48 -4.69 -9.88
C LYS A 105 9.63 -5.15 -8.43
N ILE A 106 9.08 -4.40 -7.51
CA ILE A 106 9.12 -4.73 -6.08
C ILE A 106 8.38 -6.04 -5.82
N LYS A 107 7.21 -6.23 -6.45
CA LYS A 107 6.46 -7.47 -6.32
C LYS A 107 7.27 -8.65 -6.79
N LYS A 108 7.93 -8.52 -7.94
CA LYS A 108 8.77 -9.57 -8.48
C LYS A 108 9.95 -9.86 -7.54
N GLU A 109 10.56 -8.82 -7.00
CA GLU A 109 11.65 -8.94 -6.05
C GLU A 109 11.22 -9.72 -4.81
N TYR A 110 10.05 -9.37 -4.27
CA TYR A 110 9.53 -10.02 -3.08
C TYR A 110 9.36 -11.53 -3.29
N PHE A 111 8.70 -11.92 -4.38
CA PHE A 111 8.45 -13.33 -4.64
C PHE A 111 9.72 -14.09 -5.01
N ASN A 112 10.65 -13.44 -5.71
CA ASN A 112 11.95 -14.07 -6.00
C ASN A 112 12.73 -14.36 -4.72
N GLU A 113 12.75 -13.43 -3.78
CA GLU A 113 13.45 -13.65 -2.52
C GLU A 113 12.77 -14.72 -1.67
N LYS A 114 11.44 -14.73 -1.69
CA LYS A 114 10.69 -15.75 -0.96
C LYS A 114 10.99 -17.14 -1.48
N ASP A 115 11.08 -17.30 -2.79
CA ASP A 115 11.31 -18.60 -3.42
C ASP A 115 12.73 -19.14 -3.19
N LYS A 116 13.66 -18.29 -2.80
CA LYS A 116 15.05 -18.69 -2.57
C LYS A 116 15.30 -19.27 -1.17
N LYS A 117 14.31 -19.27 -0.32
CA LYS A 117 14.45 -19.80 1.05
C LYS A 117 14.25 -21.29 1.11
#